data_627e2a2781669183d24feab28c7be777
#
_entry.id   627e2a2781669183d24feab28c7be777
#
_cell.length_a   1.000
_cell.length_b   1.000
_cell.length_c   1.000
_cell.angle_alpha   90.00
_cell.angle_beta   90.00
_cell.angle_gamma   90.00
#
_symmetry.space_group_name_H-M   'P 1'
#
loop_
_entity.id
_entity.type
_entity.pdbx_description
1 polymer ?
#
loop_
_entity_poly.entity_id
_entity_poly.type
_entity_poly.pdbx_seq_one_letter_code
_entity_poly.pdbx_strand_id
1 'polypeptide(L)'
;PRALNSFRDAFSIWHENHPLAEPVRITLPVPPGTDLSRVHVYRHVGGWSRQDTERSASGLTIETRRLGLFQAFEDRHAPYLNVTSPPPNYHAQTKRPILTARVADAHSGVNGFGATANGEWLLVAYDPEHGELRWDRDEDLNSGTQNIEFWASDHAGNVSRKSVTVVVP
;
A
#
# COMPACT_ATOMS: atom_id res chain seq x y z
N PRO A 1 3.71 -4.55 14.72
CA PRO A 1 2.62 -4.53 13.74
C PRO A 1 1.29 -4.49 14.48
N ARG A 2 0.41 -3.54 14.12
CA ARG A 2 -0.96 -3.52 14.67
C ARG A 2 -1.71 -4.70 14.06
N ALA A 3 -2.53 -5.38 14.86
CA ALA A 3 -3.30 -6.51 14.39
C ALA A 3 -4.36 -6.06 13.37
N LEU A 4 -4.54 -6.86 12.33
CA LEU A 4 -5.70 -6.72 11.42
C LEU A 4 -7.00 -6.96 12.20
N ASN A 5 -8.02 -6.17 11.91
CA ASN A 5 -9.35 -6.42 12.46
C ASN A 5 -10.00 -7.58 11.72
N SER A 6 -10.21 -8.69 12.40
CA SER A 6 -10.92 -9.82 11.84
C SER A 6 -12.36 -9.42 11.49
N PHE A 7 -12.74 -9.62 10.25
CA PHE A 7 -14.09 -9.36 9.75
C PHE A 7 -15.01 -10.58 9.94
N ARG A 8 -14.44 -11.78 9.89
CA ARG A 8 -15.12 -13.06 10.13
C ARG A 8 -14.12 -14.09 10.67
N ASP A 9 -14.63 -15.17 11.21
CA ASP A 9 -13.82 -16.30 11.63
C ASP A 9 -12.99 -16.85 10.47
N ALA A 10 -11.78 -17.30 10.78
CA ALA A 10 -10.93 -17.98 9.82
C ALA A 10 -11.59 -19.30 9.40
N PHE A 11 -11.47 -19.67 8.15
CA PHE A 11 -11.93 -20.94 7.63
C PHE A 11 -10.79 -21.67 6.92
N SER A 12 -10.71 -22.98 7.14
CA SER A 12 -9.72 -23.83 6.51
C SER A 12 -10.37 -24.64 5.39
N ILE A 13 -9.76 -24.62 4.23
CA ILE A 13 -10.13 -25.47 3.11
C ILE A 13 -8.98 -26.44 2.87
N TRP A 14 -9.19 -27.69 3.32
CA TRP A 14 -8.21 -28.77 3.19
C TRP A 14 -6.90 -28.51 3.95
N HIS A 15 -5.84 -29.28 3.63
CA HIS A 15 -4.54 -29.11 4.27
C HIS A 15 -3.86 -27.81 3.84
N GLU A 16 -3.14 -27.19 4.76
CA GLU A 16 -2.38 -25.97 4.49
C GLU A 16 -1.43 -26.16 3.31
N ASN A 17 -1.42 -25.15 2.42
CA ASN A 17 -0.48 -25.03 1.32
C ASN A 17 -0.54 -26.14 0.24
N HIS A 18 -1.68 -26.85 0.12
CA HIS A 18 -1.85 -27.85 -0.93
C HIS A 18 -2.01 -27.17 -2.32
N PRO A 19 -1.13 -27.48 -3.29
CA PRO A 19 -1.23 -26.92 -4.64
C PRO A 19 -2.33 -27.64 -5.44
N LEU A 20 -3.00 -26.88 -6.31
CA LEU A 20 -4.01 -27.39 -7.23
C LEU A 20 -3.51 -27.29 -8.67
N ALA A 21 -3.88 -28.26 -9.50
CA ALA A 21 -3.57 -28.23 -10.94
C ALA A 21 -4.30 -27.06 -11.64
N GLU A 22 -5.56 -26.84 -11.26
CA GLU A 22 -6.38 -25.73 -11.75
C GLU A 22 -6.78 -24.77 -10.60
N PRO A 23 -6.99 -23.47 -10.89
CA PRO A 23 -7.46 -22.55 -9.88
C PRO A 23 -8.90 -22.87 -9.46
N VAL A 24 -9.21 -22.61 -8.21
CA VAL A 24 -10.57 -22.67 -7.67
C VAL A 24 -11.04 -21.30 -7.24
N ARG A 25 -12.32 -21.04 -7.40
CA ARG A 25 -12.96 -19.83 -6.88
C ARG A 25 -13.61 -20.14 -5.53
N ILE A 26 -13.28 -19.32 -4.54
CA ILE A 26 -13.79 -19.44 -3.16
C ILE A 26 -14.54 -18.16 -2.85
N THR A 27 -15.81 -18.27 -2.51
CA THR A 27 -16.64 -17.12 -2.10
C THR A 27 -16.98 -17.21 -0.63
N LEU A 28 -16.60 -16.16 0.11
CA LEU A 28 -17.00 -15.96 1.50
C LEU A 28 -18.27 -15.12 1.51
N PRO A 29 -19.40 -15.70 1.95
CA PRO A 29 -20.64 -14.94 2.02
C PRO A 29 -20.53 -13.84 3.08
N VAL A 30 -21.16 -12.70 2.83
CA VAL A 30 -21.25 -11.58 3.76
C VAL A 30 -22.70 -11.18 3.98
N PRO A 31 -23.05 -10.62 5.16
CA PRO A 31 -24.39 -10.10 5.40
C PRO A 31 -24.73 -8.99 4.37
N PRO A 32 -25.99 -8.94 3.89
CA PRO A 32 -26.43 -7.85 3.03
C PRO A 32 -26.19 -6.48 3.66
N GLY A 33 -25.77 -5.52 2.85
CA GLY A 33 -25.50 -4.14 3.29
C GLY A 33 -24.16 -3.93 4.00
N THR A 34 -23.29 -4.95 4.06
CA THR A 34 -21.96 -4.80 4.63
C THR A 34 -21.06 -3.96 3.72
N ASP A 35 -20.41 -2.95 4.27
CA ASP A 35 -19.36 -2.20 3.56
C ASP A 35 -18.09 -3.06 3.45
N LEU A 36 -17.78 -3.46 2.23
CA LEU A 36 -16.62 -4.28 1.91
C LEU A 36 -15.47 -3.49 1.27
N SER A 37 -15.59 -2.17 1.18
CA SER A 37 -14.60 -1.33 0.45
C SER A 37 -13.16 -1.54 0.95
N ARG A 38 -13.00 -1.81 2.26
CA ARG A 38 -11.71 -2.00 2.92
C ARG A 38 -11.42 -3.44 3.34
N VAL A 39 -12.27 -4.38 2.95
CA VAL A 39 -12.16 -5.79 3.34
C VAL A 39 -11.49 -6.59 2.24
N HIS A 40 -10.47 -7.35 2.59
CA HIS A 40 -9.79 -8.28 1.70
C HIS A 40 -9.73 -9.67 2.33
N VAL A 41 -9.63 -10.69 1.49
CA VAL A 41 -9.34 -12.05 1.94
C VAL A 41 -7.82 -12.21 2.02
N TYR A 42 -7.39 -12.83 3.10
CA TYR A 42 -5.98 -13.17 3.34
C TYR A 42 -5.85 -14.68 3.47
N ARG A 43 -4.73 -15.21 3.03
CA ARG A 43 -4.31 -16.59 3.21
C ARG A 43 -3.16 -16.63 4.19
N HIS A 44 -3.20 -17.58 5.14
CA HIS A 44 -2.13 -17.79 6.10
C HIS A 44 -1.08 -18.76 5.55
N VAL A 45 0.19 -18.32 5.52
CA VAL A 45 1.37 -19.16 5.21
C VAL A 45 2.56 -18.56 5.96
N GLY A 46 2.81 -19.00 7.19
CA GLY A 46 3.82 -18.37 8.05
C GLY A 46 3.50 -16.92 8.45
N GLY A 47 2.39 -16.37 7.93
CA GLY A 47 1.85 -15.05 8.11
C GLY A 47 0.66 -14.83 7.18
N TRP A 48 -0.10 -13.76 7.37
CA TRP A 48 -1.24 -13.41 6.53
C TRP A 48 -0.78 -12.68 5.28
N SER A 49 -1.13 -13.21 4.11
CA SER A 49 -0.86 -12.63 2.79
C SER A 49 -2.18 -12.29 2.10
N ARG A 50 -2.34 -11.03 1.69
CA ARG A 50 -3.52 -10.56 0.96
C ARG A 50 -3.68 -11.35 -0.35
N GLN A 51 -4.92 -11.73 -0.63
CA GLN A 51 -5.33 -12.33 -1.90
C GLN A 51 -6.05 -11.28 -2.74
N ASP A 52 -5.93 -11.38 -4.06
CA ASP A 52 -6.72 -10.56 -4.94
C ASP A 52 -8.21 -10.91 -4.76
N THR A 53 -9.00 -9.91 -4.34
CA THR A 53 -10.35 -10.13 -3.81
C THR A 53 -11.37 -9.39 -4.64
N GLU A 54 -12.21 -10.12 -5.33
CA GLU A 54 -13.40 -9.58 -5.98
C GLU A 54 -14.52 -9.37 -4.94
N ARG A 55 -15.21 -8.24 -5.03
CA ARG A 55 -16.30 -7.87 -4.12
C ARG A 55 -17.61 -7.85 -4.88
N SER A 56 -18.65 -8.46 -4.29
CA SER A 56 -19.99 -8.48 -4.86
C SER A 56 -21.04 -8.48 -3.76
N ALA A 57 -22.31 -8.34 -4.14
CA ALA A 57 -23.42 -8.47 -3.19
C ALA A 57 -23.50 -9.87 -2.55
N SER A 58 -22.95 -10.89 -3.18
CA SER A 58 -22.91 -12.27 -2.65
C SER A 58 -21.73 -12.52 -1.71
N GLY A 59 -20.72 -11.64 -1.68
CA GLY A 59 -19.57 -11.78 -0.80
C GLY A 59 -18.23 -11.40 -1.41
N LEU A 60 -17.19 -11.93 -0.79
CA LEU A 60 -15.80 -11.77 -1.16
C LEU A 60 -15.34 -13.02 -1.92
N THR A 61 -14.91 -12.89 -3.16
CA THR A 61 -14.45 -14.00 -3.97
C THR A 61 -12.95 -13.87 -4.26
N ILE A 62 -12.24 -14.97 -4.11
CA ILE A 62 -10.84 -15.11 -4.51
C ILE A 62 -10.70 -16.24 -5.52
N GLU A 63 -9.70 -16.15 -6.36
CA GLU A 63 -9.23 -17.25 -7.20
C GLU A 63 -7.85 -17.70 -6.71
N THR A 64 -7.67 -18.99 -6.44
CA THR A 64 -6.43 -19.51 -5.89
C THR A 64 -6.08 -20.89 -6.44
N ARG A 65 -4.78 -21.14 -6.63
CA ARG A 65 -4.22 -22.48 -6.90
C ARG A 65 -3.70 -23.17 -5.64
N ARG A 66 -3.89 -22.57 -4.47
CA ARG A 66 -3.37 -23.12 -3.20
C ARG A 66 -4.46 -23.07 -2.14
N LEU A 67 -4.80 -24.22 -1.60
CA LEU A 67 -5.69 -24.36 -0.46
C LEU A 67 -4.99 -23.95 0.84
N GLY A 68 -5.72 -23.82 1.92
CA GLY A 68 -5.20 -23.46 3.22
C GLY A 68 -6.20 -22.73 4.10
N LEU A 69 -5.67 -21.99 5.06
CA LEU A 69 -6.44 -21.17 5.98
C LEU A 69 -6.67 -19.78 5.36
N PHE A 70 -7.93 -19.38 5.29
CA PHE A 70 -8.33 -18.06 4.77
C PHE A 70 -9.13 -17.30 5.82
N GLN A 71 -8.99 -15.97 5.78
CA GLN A 71 -9.78 -15.06 6.60
C GLN A 71 -9.99 -13.74 5.92
N ALA A 72 -11.15 -13.12 6.12
CA ALA A 72 -11.42 -11.76 5.71
C ALA A 72 -10.99 -10.79 6.83
N PHE A 73 -10.20 -9.79 6.48
CA PHE A 73 -9.80 -8.71 7.38
C PHE A 73 -10.16 -7.36 6.79
N GLU A 74 -10.55 -6.45 7.66
CA GLU A 74 -10.73 -5.04 7.33
C GLU A 74 -9.42 -4.30 7.61
N ASP A 75 -8.91 -3.56 6.60
CA ASP A 75 -7.76 -2.70 6.76
C ASP A 75 -8.17 -1.22 6.85
N ARG A 76 -7.96 -0.63 8.01
CA ARG A 76 -8.20 0.79 8.29
C ARG A 76 -6.90 1.57 8.55
N HIS A 77 -5.75 0.96 8.29
CA HIS A 77 -4.46 1.56 8.59
C HIS A 77 -3.82 2.06 7.30
N ALA A 78 -3.56 3.35 7.25
CA ALA A 78 -2.83 3.94 6.14
C ALA A 78 -1.38 3.46 6.13
N PRO A 79 -0.72 3.41 4.95
CA PRO A 79 0.68 3.05 4.83
C PRO A 79 1.57 3.89 5.73
N TYR A 80 2.60 3.29 6.29
CA TYR A 80 3.72 4.05 6.86
C TYR A 80 4.38 4.84 5.74
N LEU A 81 4.59 6.14 5.98
CA LEU A 81 5.29 7.02 5.05
C LEU A 81 6.17 7.97 5.85
N ASN A 82 7.45 8.07 5.49
CA ASN A 82 8.40 8.95 6.13
C ASN A 82 9.42 9.50 5.13
N VAL A 83 9.56 10.82 5.05
CA VAL A 83 10.60 11.46 4.22
C VAL A 83 11.97 11.16 4.82
N THR A 84 12.87 10.60 4.04
CA THR A 84 14.23 10.22 4.45
C THR A 84 15.28 11.21 3.94
N SER A 85 15.00 11.90 2.82
CA SER A 85 15.80 12.98 2.28
C SER A 85 14.90 13.97 1.52
N PRO A 86 15.15 15.27 1.65
CA PRO A 86 16.11 15.92 2.53
C PRO A 86 15.59 16.05 3.97
N PRO A 87 16.43 16.48 4.92
CA PRO A 87 15.96 16.87 6.25
C PRO A 87 15.06 18.12 6.18
N PRO A 88 14.26 18.40 7.22
CA PRO A 88 13.43 19.60 7.26
C PRO A 88 14.23 20.89 7.06
N ASN A 89 13.65 21.86 6.34
CA ASN A 89 14.25 23.18 6.02
C ASN A 89 15.60 23.08 5.29
N TYR A 90 15.74 22.13 4.40
CA TYR A 90 16.96 21.91 3.65
C TYR A 90 17.18 22.99 2.58
N HIS A 91 18.41 23.54 2.54
CA HIS A 91 18.89 24.43 1.48
C HIS A 91 19.67 23.62 0.45
N ALA A 92 19.07 23.40 -0.70
CA ALA A 92 19.66 22.62 -1.76
C ALA A 92 20.83 23.38 -2.43
N GLN A 93 21.85 22.64 -2.81
CA GLN A 93 23.00 23.20 -3.55
C GLN A 93 22.79 23.14 -5.07
N THR A 94 21.76 22.45 -5.51
CA THR A 94 21.39 22.25 -6.92
C THR A 94 19.86 22.25 -7.07
N LYS A 95 19.38 22.45 -8.30
CA LYS A 95 17.96 22.33 -8.64
C LYS A 95 17.44 20.88 -8.63
N ARG A 96 18.33 19.91 -8.46
CA ARG A 96 18.01 18.48 -8.45
C ARG A 96 18.47 17.81 -7.14
N PRO A 97 17.94 18.22 -5.97
CA PRO A 97 18.30 17.60 -4.70
C PRO A 97 17.85 16.13 -4.69
N ILE A 98 18.42 15.34 -3.78
CA ILE A 98 17.91 13.98 -3.52
C ILE A 98 16.63 14.09 -2.70
N LEU A 99 15.52 13.59 -3.25
CA LEU A 99 14.23 13.51 -2.59
C LEU A 99 13.85 12.03 -2.46
N THR A 100 13.77 11.53 -1.23
CA THR A 100 13.40 10.13 -0.96
C THR A 100 12.45 10.03 0.24
N ALA A 101 11.61 9.00 0.21
CA ALA A 101 10.75 8.64 1.33
C ALA A 101 10.69 7.13 1.49
N ARG A 102 10.59 6.67 2.73
CA ARG A 102 10.27 5.28 3.05
C ARG A 102 8.78 5.07 3.10
N VAL A 103 8.33 4.00 2.46
CA VAL A 103 6.93 3.56 2.47
C VAL A 103 6.85 2.07 2.81
N ALA A 104 5.88 1.70 3.62
CA ALA A 104 5.58 0.30 3.93
C ALA A 104 4.12 0.17 4.33
N ASP A 105 3.51 -0.92 3.98
CA ASP A 105 2.21 -1.30 4.49
C ASP A 105 2.23 -2.76 4.94
N ALA A 106 1.77 -3.00 6.18
CA ALA A 106 1.84 -4.32 6.82
C ALA A 106 0.58 -5.17 6.60
N HIS A 107 -0.45 -4.59 5.97
CA HIS A 107 -1.77 -5.21 5.85
C HIS A 107 -2.16 -5.45 4.40
N SER A 108 -2.82 -4.47 3.77
CA SER A 108 -3.28 -4.66 2.39
C SER A 108 -2.20 -4.44 1.33
N GLY A 109 -1.07 -3.85 1.72
CA GLY A 109 0.05 -3.57 0.84
C GLY A 109 -0.07 -2.24 0.12
N VAL A 110 1.07 -1.67 -0.30
CA VAL A 110 1.13 -0.42 -1.04
C VAL A 110 0.50 -0.62 -2.44
N ASN A 111 -0.44 0.26 -2.80
CA ASN A 111 -1.14 0.22 -4.09
C ASN A 111 -0.82 1.42 -4.97
N GLY A 112 -0.74 2.63 -4.38
CA GLY A 112 -0.45 3.85 -5.11
C GLY A 112 0.56 4.71 -4.37
N PHE A 113 1.29 5.52 -5.12
CA PHE A 113 2.29 6.44 -4.56
C PHE A 113 2.56 7.60 -5.52
N GLY A 114 3.15 8.65 -5.00
CA GLY A 114 3.57 9.79 -5.80
C GLY A 114 4.22 10.87 -4.96
N ALA A 115 4.70 11.92 -5.65
CA ALA A 115 5.16 13.14 -5.02
C ALA A 115 4.78 14.38 -5.83
N THR A 116 4.77 15.53 -5.18
CA THR A 116 4.59 16.84 -5.81
C THR A 116 5.58 17.86 -5.26
N ALA A 117 5.91 18.89 -6.04
CA ALA A 117 6.58 20.09 -5.60
C ALA A 117 5.63 21.28 -5.79
N ASN A 118 5.22 21.95 -4.71
CA ASN A 118 4.20 23.01 -4.72
C ASN A 118 2.91 22.62 -5.49
N GLY A 119 2.54 21.33 -5.46
CA GLY A 119 1.38 20.78 -6.16
C GLY A 119 1.65 20.30 -7.58
N GLU A 120 2.79 20.61 -8.18
CA GLU A 120 3.22 20.09 -9.47
C GLU A 120 3.74 18.65 -9.31
N TRP A 121 3.32 17.76 -10.19
CA TRP A 121 3.70 16.34 -10.13
C TRP A 121 5.19 16.11 -10.34
N LEU A 122 5.75 15.18 -9.58
CA LEU A 122 7.13 14.72 -9.72
C LEU A 122 7.14 13.24 -10.09
N LEU A 123 7.97 12.86 -11.07
CA LEU A 123 8.20 11.46 -11.40
C LEU A 123 8.98 10.76 -10.28
N VAL A 124 8.34 9.83 -9.58
CA VAL A 124 8.98 9.03 -8.54
C VAL A 124 9.01 7.56 -8.92
N ALA A 125 10.16 6.92 -8.73
CA ALA A 125 10.32 5.48 -8.79
C ALA A 125 10.03 4.86 -7.42
N TYR A 126 9.49 3.64 -7.42
CA TYR A 126 9.28 2.82 -6.23
C TYR A 126 10.15 1.58 -6.26
N ASP A 127 10.93 1.39 -5.21
CA ASP A 127 11.69 0.17 -4.96
C ASP A 127 10.96 -0.65 -3.88
N PRO A 128 10.24 -1.72 -4.25
CA PRO A 128 9.49 -2.53 -3.31
C PRO A 128 10.38 -3.36 -2.37
N GLU A 129 11.61 -3.68 -2.75
CA GLU A 129 12.53 -4.47 -1.91
C GLU A 129 13.01 -3.66 -0.70
N HIS A 130 13.25 -2.36 -0.91
CA HIS A 130 13.70 -1.45 0.14
C HIS A 130 12.55 -0.59 0.71
N GLY A 131 11.36 -0.62 0.10
CA GLY A 131 10.24 0.24 0.46
C GLY A 131 10.61 1.72 0.29
N GLU A 132 11.30 2.07 -0.79
CA GLU A 132 11.77 3.43 -1.05
C GLU A 132 11.04 4.06 -2.23
N LEU A 133 10.55 5.28 -2.02
CA LEU A 133 10.16 6.20 -3.09
C LEU A 133 11.31 7.16 -3.35
N ARG A 134 11.65 7.36 -4.61
CA ARG A 134 12.73 8.25 -5.03
C ARG A 134 12.30 9.09 -6.22
N TRP A 135 12.49 10.41 -6.14
CA TRP A 135 12.34 11.28 -7.30
C TRP A 135 13.45 11.00 -8.32
N ASP A 136 13.07 10.80 -9.59
CA ASP A 136 14.01 10.44 -10.67
C ASP A 136 14.90 11.62 -11.14
N ARG A 137 14.60 12.85 -10.71
CA ARG A 137 15.36 14.06 -11.03
C ARG A 137 15.45 14.33 -12.53
N ASP A 138 14.40 13.99 -13.25
CA ASP A 138 14.25 14.19 -14.69
C ASP A 138 14.20 15.68 -15.08
N GLU A 139 13.71 16.53 -14.18
CA GLU A 139 13.56 17.97 -14.37
C GLU A 139 14.26 18.77 -13.27
N ASP A 140 14.46 20.06 -13.50
CA ASP A 140 14.90 21.00 -12.47
C ASP A 140 13.70 21.46 -11.64
N LEU A 141 13.84 21.50 -10.33
CA LEU A 141 12.87 22.18 -9.48
C LEU A 141 12.96 23.71 -9.70
N ASN A 142 11.82 24.37 -9.55
CA ASN A 142 11.77 25.83 -9.56
C ASN A 142 12.60 26.42 -8.42
N SER A 143 13.28 27.54 -8.67
CA SER A 143 14.05 28.26 -7.63
C SER A 143 13.12 28.78 -6.53
N GLY A 144 13.67 28.93 -5.32
CA GLY A 144 12.93 29.40 -4.13
C GLY A 144 12.42 28.27 -3.24
N THR A 145 11.45 28.58 -2.42
CA THR A 145 10.91 27.62 -1.44
C THR A 145 9.96 26.66 -2.14
N GLN A 146 10.27 25.37 -2.04
CA GLN A 146 9.46 24.27 -2.56
C GLN A 146 8.89 23.43 -1.39
N ASN A 147 7.58 23.20 -1.39
CA ASN A 147 6.96 22.23 -0.51
C ASN A 147 6.87 20.90 -1.26
N ILE A 148 7.69 19.94 -0.86
CA ILE A 148 7.69 18.60 -1.43
C ILE A 148 6.75 17.74 -0.62
N GLU A 149 5.68 17.23 -1.24
CA GLU A 149 4.74 16.28 -0.62
C GLU A 149 4.89 14.91 -1.26
N PHE A 150 5.17 13.91 -0.44
CA PHE A 150 5.01 12.49 -0.80
C PHE A 150 3.67 11.97 -0.33
N TRP A 151 3.07 11.07 -1.10
CA TRP A 151 1.87 10.35 -0.69
C TRP A 151 1.97 8.87 -1.06
N ALA A 152 1.28 8.04 -0.30
CA ALA A 152 1.09 6.63 -0.60
C ALA A 152 -0.31 6.17 -0.19
N SER A 153 -0.88 5.25 -0.95
CA SER A 153 -2.12 4.57 -0.62
C SER A 153 -1.93 3.07 -0.58
N ASP A 154 -2.78 2.38 0.17
CA ASP A 154 -2.87 0.93 0.20
C ASP A 154 -4.01 0.40 -0.69
N HIS A 155 -4.16 -0.92 -0.76
CA HIS A 155 -5.25 -1.56 -1.51
C HIS A 155 -6.63 -1.40 -0.85
N ALA A 156 -6.68 -0.97 0.42
CA ALA A 156 -7.92 -0.66 1.12
C ALA A 156 -8.35 0.82 0.96
N GLY A 157 -7.56 1.62 0.21
CA GLY A 157 -7.84 3.02 -0.06
C GLY A 157 -7.46 3.98 1.08
N ASN A 158 -6.73 3.51 2.10
CA ASN A 158 -6.18 4.42 3.10
C ASN A 158 -4.97 5.16 2.52
N VAL A 159 -4.80 6.44 2.89
CA VAL A 159 -3.77 7.33 2.31
C VAL A 159 -2.94 7.97 3.41
N SER A 160 -1.63 7.98 3.22
CA SER A 160 -0.67 8.77 3.99
C SER A 160 -0.06 9.87 3.13
N ARG A 161 0.21 11.02 3.75
CA ARG A 161 0.91 12.17 3.15
C ARG A 161 1.98 12.68 4.08
N LYS A 162 3.12 13.08 3.55
CA LYS A 162 4.23 13.70 4.28
C LYS A 162 4.88 14.77 3.43
N SER A 163 5.12 15.93 4.04
CA SER A 163 5.76 17.05 3.36
C SER A 163 7.08 17.45 4.01
N VAL A 164 7.97 18.00 3.21
CA VAL A 164 9.21 18.64 3.63
C VAL A 164 9.43 19.91 2.80
N THR A 165 9.95 20.96 3.44
CA THR A 165 10.30 22.21 2.76
C THR A 165 11.75 22.18 2.31
N VAL A 166 11.99 22.56 1.06
CA VAL A 166 13.33 22.67 0.42
C VAL A 166 13.49 24.06 -0.16
N VAL A 167 14.60 24.71 0.09
CA VAL A 167 14.97 25.98 -0.59
C VAL A 167 15.92 25.64 -1.73
N VAL A 168 15.48 25.91 -2.95
CA VAL A 168 16.20 25.59 -4.20
C VAL A 168 16.88 26.86 -4.75
N PRO A 169 18.16 26.81 -5.20
CA PRO A 169 18.90 27.96 -5.70
C PRO A 169 18.34 28.54 -7.01
#